data_8128e63502219dd8c7ead76b1bbcf312
#
_entry.id   8128e63502219dd8c7ead76b1bbcf312
#
_cell.length_a   1.000
_cell.length_b   1.000
_cell.length_c   1.000
_cell.angle_alpha   90.00
_cell.angle_beta   90.00
_cell.angle_gamma   90.00
#
_symmetry.space_group_name_H-M   'P 1'
#
loop_
_entity.id
_entity.type
_entity.pdbx_description
1 polymer ?
#
loop_
_entity_poly.entity_id
_entity_poly.type
_entity_poly.pdbx_seq_one_letter_code
_entity_poly.pdbx_strand_id
1 'polypeptide(L)'
;MFIERKNYNGIFMPGFQEWKTDYNPPTAGLKYIDNMVGNVGWNQMDVWVKWYEEVMGFENFLSFDDKQIHTEYSALMSKVMSNGNGRIKFPINEPAEGKKRSQIEEYLDFYEGPGVQHIAVATDDILKTVSQLKSKGVEFLSTPPEEYYKAVPGRLEEFSHELREDIEKLKALGIMIDADEEGYLLQIFTKPVEDRPTIFFEIIQRMGAKGFGAGNFKALFESIEREQAKRGTL
;
A
#
# COMPACT_ATOMS: atom_id res chain seq x y z
N MET A 1 -4.48 0.71 -21.84
CA MET A 1 -3.99 1.51 -22.99
C MET A 1 -2.55 1.96 -22.69
N PHE A 2 -1.62 1.67 -23.58
CA PHE A 2 -0.25 2.19 -23.50
C PHE A 2 -0.14 3.48 -24.29
N ILE A 3 0.53 4.49 -23.75
CA ILE A 3 0.67 5.81 -24.38
C ILE A 3 2.15 6.17 -24.46
N GLU A 4 2.67 6.36 -25.66
CA GLU A 4 3.97 6.96 -25.88
C GLU A 4 3.83 8.48 -26.03
N ARG A 5 4.55 9.25 -25.20
CA ARG A 5 4.47 10.73 -25.21
C ARG A 5 5.79 11.39 -25.64
N LYS A 6 6.73 10.62 -26.16
CA LYS A 6 8.09 11.11 -26.48
C LYS A 6 8.09 12.36 -27.37
N ASN A 7 7.18 12.44 -28.32
CA ASN A 7 7.07 13.53 -29.28
C ASN A 7 5.81 14.40 -29.08
N TYR A 8 5.16 14.29 -27.92
CA TYR A 8 3.96 15.06 -27.61
C TYR A 8 4.22 16.06 -26.48
N ASN A 9 4.11 17.35 -26.79
CA ASN A 9 4.35 18.46 -25.87
C ASN A 9 3.04 19.15 -25.41
N GLY A 10 1.90 18.60 -25.80
CA GLY A 10 0.59 19.14 -25.40
C GLY A 10 0.15 18.66 -24.02
N ILE A 11 -1.04 19.12 -23.62
CA ILE A 11 -1.68 18.79 -22.34
C ILE A 11 -2.19 17.35 -22.41
N PHE A 12 -1.82 16.53 -21.44
CA PHE A 12 -2.20 15.15 -21.22
C PHE A 12 -2.25 14.26 -22.47
N MET A 13 -3.24 14.44 -23.37
CA MET A 13 -3.40 13.73 -24.66
C MET A 13 -3.98 14.68 -25.74
N PRO A 14 -3.86 14.34 -27.04
CA PRO A 14 -4.51 15.06 -28.11
C PRO A 14 -6.03 15.21 -27.85
N GLY A 15 -6.56 16.42 -28.06
CA GLY A 15 -7.96 16.75 -27.80
C GLY A 15 -8.26 17.27 -26.40
N PHE A 16 -7.32 17.15 -25.45
CA PHE A 16 -7.44 17.77 -24.13
C PHE A 16 -7.07 19.25 -24.19
N GLN A 17 -7.76 20.06 -23.39
CA GLN A 17 -7.52 21.49 -23.25
C GLN A 17 -7.10 21.80 -21.81
N GLU A 18 -6.34 22.88 -21.65
CA GLU A 18 -5.96 23.35 -20.32
C GLU A 18 -7.21 23.77 -19.54
N TRP A 19 -7.38 23.19 -18.35
CA TRP A 19 -8.40 23.64 -17.41
C TRP A 19 -7.87 24.84 -16.63
N LYS A 20 -8.41 26.02 -16.92
CA LYS A 20 -8.09 27.24 -16.18
C LYS A 20 -8.91 27.27 -14.90
N THR A 21 -8.24 27.34 -13.76
CA THR A 21 -8.89 27.42 -12.44
C THR A 21 -8.07 28.33 -11.53
N ASP A 22 -8.75 29.07 -10.69
CA ASP A 22 -8.13 29.86 -9.60
C ASP A 22 -7.89 28.98 -8.36
N TYR A 23 -8.34 27.71 -8.36
CA TYR A 23 -8.12 26.78 -7.31
C TYR A 23 -6.68 26.26 -7.34
N ASN A 24 -5.85 26.76 -6.42
CA ASN A 24 -4.44 26.39 -6.28
C ASN A 24 -4.16 26.05 -4.81
N PRO A 25 -4.61 24.87 -4.31
CA PRO A 25 -4.39 24.48 -2.94
C PRO A 25 -2.90 24.25 -2.67
N PRO A 26 -2.41 24.53 -1.44
CA PRO A 26 -1.04 24.17 -1.07
C PRO A 26 -0.83 22.67 -1.19
N THR A 27 0.32 22.28 -1.74
CA THR A 27 0.68 20.87 -1.90
C THR A 27 0.81 20.17 -0.54
N ALA A 28 0.29 18.95 -0.45
CA ALA A 28 0.49 18.07 0.70
C ALA A 28 1.83 17.30 0.65
N GLY A 29 2.62 17.48 -0.42
CA GLY A 29 3.92 16.81 -0.58
C GLY A 29 3.84 15.42 -1.23
N LEU A 30 2.68 15.03 -1.76
CA LEU A 30 2.56 13.80 -2.56
C LEU A 30 3.31 13.96 -3.89
N LYS A 31 4.05 12.92 -4.32
CA LYS A 31 4.97 12.99 -5.46
C LYS A 31 4.55 12.12 -6.64
N TYR A 32 4.60 10.83 -6.48
CA TYR A 32 4.33 9.85 -7.54
C TYR A 32 3.76 8.57 -6.95
N ILE A 33 3.21 7.71 -7.80
CA ILE A 33 2.77 6.37 -7.40
C ILE A 33 3.99 5.49 -7.21
N ASP A 34 4.19 4.97 -6.00
CA ASP A 34 5.27 4.04 -5.65
C ASP A 34 4.95 2.62 -6.13
N ASN A 35 3.78 2.13 -5.81
CA ASN A 35 3.25 0.84 -6.23
C ASN A 35 1.73 0.81 -6.23
N MET A 36 1.16 -0.21 -6.86
CA MET A 36 -0.28 -0.50 -6.82
C MET A 36 -0.48 -1.96 -6.50
N VAL A 37 -1.37 -2.25 -5.57
CA VAL A 37 -1.69 -3.61 -5.12
C VAL A 37 -3.01 -4.06 -5.71
N GLY A 38 -3.02 -5.23 -6.34
CA GLY A 38 -4.21 -5.86 -6.89
C GLY A 38 -4.66 -7.05 -6.06
N ASN A 39 -5.98 -7.19 -5.87
CA ASN A 39 -6.61 -8.38 -5.34
C ASN A 39 -7.15 -9.25 -6.46
N VAL A 40 -6.93 -10.55 -6.37
CA VAL A 40 -7.46 -11.55 -7.30
C VAL A 40 -8.21 -12.64 -6.56
N GLY A 41 -9.03 -13.42 -7.27
CA GLY A 41 -9.78 -14.53 -6.69
C GLY A 41 -8.90 -15.73 -6.32
N TRP A 42 -9.51 -16.71 -5.65
CA TRP A 42 -8.87 -17.97 -5.27
C TRP A 42 -8.21 -18.65 -6.48
N ASN A 43 -6.96 -19.08 -6.32
CA ASN A 43 -6.13 -19.75 -7.35
C ASN A 43 -5.93 -18.91 -8.63
N GLN A 44 -6.01 -17.57 -8.53
CA GLN A 44 -5.82 -16.68 -9.68
C GLN A 44 -4.49 -15.95 -9.66
N MET A 45 -3.76 -15.92 -8.52
CA MET A 45 -2.50 -15.17 -8.40
C MET A 45 -1.48 -15.62 -9.44
N ASP A 46 -1.25 -16.92 -9.60
CA ASP A 46 -0.27 -17.45 -10.57
C ASP A 46 -0.70 -17.22 -12.02
N VAL A 47 -1.99 -17.17 -12.30
CA VAL A 47 -2.52 -16.82 -13.64
C VAL A 47 -2.12 -15.39 -14.00
N TRP A 48 -2.30 -14.45 -13.08
CA TRP A 48 -1.95 -13.05 -13.29
C TRP A 48 -0.44 -12.80 -13.25
N VAL A 49 0.30 -13.47 -12.38
CA VAL A 49 1.77 -13.46 -12.37
C VAL A 49 2.30 -13.85 -13.75
N LYS A 50 1.86 -14.99 -14.28
CA LYS A 50 2.25 -15.47 -15.61
C LYS A 50 1.86 -14.48 -16.72
N TRP A 51 0.71 -13.86 -16.63
CA TRP A 51 0.31 -12.83 -17.60
C TRP A 51 1.27 -11.63 -17.57
N TYR A 52 1.65 -11.13 -16.38
CA TYR A 52 2.62 -10.03 -16.27
C TYR A 52 4.00 -10.42 -16.79
N GLU A 53 4.43 -11.65 -16.56
CA GLU A 53 5.70 -12.18 -17.10
C GLU A 53 5.68 -12.26 -18.64
N GLU A 54 4.68 -12.93 -19.21
CA GLU A 54 4.62 -13.23 -20.64
C GLU A 54 4.25 -12.01 -21.49
N VAL A 55 3.36 -11.15 -21.02
CA VAL A 55 2.83 -10.02 -21.78
C VAL A 55 3.58 -8.73 -21.51
N MET A 56 3.96 -8.48 -20.26
CA MET A 56 4.59 -7.23 -19.84
C MET A 56 6.11 -7.34 -19.65
N GLY A 57 6.64 -8.56 -19.65
CA GLY A 57 8.06 -8.81 -19.37
C GLY A 57 8.46 -8.43 -17.94
N PHE A 58 7.54 -8.56 -16.99
CA PHE A 58 7.80 -8.34 -15.57
C PHE A 58 8.46 -9.60 -14.98
N GLU A 59 9.11 -9.42 -13.85
CA GLU A 59 9.73 -10.48 -13.07
C GLU A 59 9.10 -10.56 -11.68
N ASN A 60 9.05 -11.77 -11.12
CA ASN A 60 8.64 -11.94 -9.72
C ASN A 60 9.79 -11.46 -8.82
N PHE A 61 9.55 -10.34 -8.12
CA PHE A 61 10.54 -9.70 -7.26
C PHE A 61 10.54 -10.27 -5.83
N LEU A 62 9.35 -10.52 -5.27
CA LEU A 62 9.14 -11.06 -3.92
C LEU A 62 7.92 -11.98 -3.92
N SER A 63 7.94 -12.95 -3.02
CA SER A 63 6.79 -13.83 -2.76
C SER A 63 6.60 -14.01 -1.27
N PHE A 64 5.35 -13.97 -0.81
CA PHE A 64 4.95 -14.21 0.56
C PHE A 64 3.87 -15.29 0.58
N ASP A 65 4.02 -16.26 1.47
CA ASP A 65 3.02 -17.31 1.69
C ASP A 65 2.06 -16.97 2.84
N ASP A 66 1.04 -17.78 3.02
CA ASP A 66 0.03 -17.68 4.05
C ASP A 66 0.56 -17.84 5.48
N LYS A 67 1.76 -18.42 5.65
CA LYS A 67 2.44 -18.53 6.94
C LYS A 67 3.16 -17.24 7.32
N GLN A 68 3.59 -16.48 6.32
CA GLN A 68 4.24 -15.19 6.50
C GLN A 68 3.23 -14.06 6.68
N ILE A 69 2.07 -14.16 6.01
CA ILE A 69 1.05 -13.10 6.06
C ILE A 69 -0.26 -13.66 6.61
N HIS A 70 -0.40 -13.65 7.94
CA HIS A 70 -1.61 -14.07 8.63
C HIS A 70 -1.84 -13.31 9.93
N THR A 71 -3.09 -13.28 10.35
CA THR A 71 -3.53 -12.89 11.69
C THR A 71 -4.12 -14.10 12.43
N GLU A 72 -4.79 -13.87 13.55
CA GLU A 72 -5.57 -14.93 14.21
C GLU A 72 -6.75 -15.40 13.32
N TYR A 73 -7.31 -14.50 12.48
CA TYR A 73 -8.58 -14.71 11.78
C TYR A 73 -8.41 -15.01 10.31
N SER A 74 -7.51 -14.32 9.61
CA SER A 74 -7.38 -14.42 8.17
C SER A 74 -5.93 -14.56 7.70
N ALA A 75 -5.77 -15.01 6.46
CA ALA A 75 -4.46 -15.12 5.80
C ALA A 75 -4.59 -14.68 4.32
N LEU A 76 -3.45 -14.39 3.69
CA LEU A 76 -3.36 -14.19 2.25
C LEU A 76 -1.99 -14.62 1.73
N MET A 77 -1.90 -14.80 0.42
CA MET A 77 -0.66 -14.96 -0.31
C MET A 77 -0.43 -13.75 -1.20
N SER A 78 0.84 -13.38 -1.39
CA SER A 78 1.19 -12.22 -2.22
C SER A 78 2.43 -12.50 -3.07
N LYS A 79 2.39 -12.10 -4.33
CA LYS A 79 3.55 -12.06 -5.22
C LYS A 79 3.72 -10.67 -5.80
N VAL A 80 4.93 -10.14 -5.75
CA VAL A 80 5.24 -8.80 -6.24
C VAL A 80 5.86 -8.90 -7.62
N MET A 81 5.18 -8.37 -8.62
CA MET A 81 5.68 -8.24 -9.98
C MET A 81 6.38 -6.91 -10.17
N SER A 82 7.56 -6.91 -10.78
CA SER A 82 8.34 -5.70 -11.03
C SER A 82 8.83 -5.65 -12.46
N ASN A 83 8.87 -4.47 -13.06
CA ASN A 83 9.53 -4.28 -14.35
C ASN A 83 11.07 -4.26 -14.20
N GLY A 84 11.82 -4.46 -15.30
CA GLY A 84 13.27 -4.66 -15.26
C GLY A 84 14.11 -3.52 -14.64
N ASN A 85 13.55 -2.33 -14.43
CA ASN A 85 14.23 -1.23 -13.74
C ASN A 85 13.72 -1.00 -12.30
N GLY A 86 12.79 -1.82 -11.82
CA GLY A 86 12.24 -1.75 -10.47
C GLY A 86 11.38 -0.53 -10.16
N ARG A 87 11.01 0.28 -11.16
CA ARG A 87 10.19 1.49 -10.95
C ARG A 87 8.70 1.21 -10.91
N ILE A 88 8.26 0.14 -11.55
CA ILE A 88 6.86 -0.28 -11.55
C ILE A 88 6.77 -1.57 -10.77
N LYS A 89 5.96 -1.59 -9.74
CA LYS A 89 5.78 -2.73 -8.84
C LYS A 89 4.30 -2.96 -8.60
N PHE A 90 3.86 -4.21 -8.78
CA PHE A 90 2.50 -4.64 -8.59
C PHE A 90 2.45 -5.88 -7.67
N PRO A 91 2.27 -5.71 -6.37
CA PRO A 91 1.85 -6.80 -5.50
C PRO A 91 0.49 -7.34 -5.95
N ILE A 92 0.36 -8.65 -6.06
CA ILE A 92 -0.85 -9.38 -6.42
C ILE A 92 -1.20 -10.27 -5.25
N ASN A 93 -2.34 -10.03 -4.63
CA ASN A 93 -2.81 -10.75 -3.46
C ASN A 93 -3.96 -11.69 -3.82
N GLU A 94 -3.93 -12.90 -3.29
CA GLU A 94 -5.09 -13.78 -3.30
C GLU A 94 -5.46 -14.23 -1.87
N PRO A 95 -6.73 -14.59 -1.60
CA PRO A 95 -7.14 -15.11 -0.31
C PRO A 95 -6.39 -16.40 0.03
N ALA A 96 -6.17 -16.66 1.31
CA ALA A 96 -5.73 -17.94 1.83
C ALA A 96 -6.69 -18.44 2.92
N GLU A 97 -6.66 -19.73 3.22
CA GLU A 97 -7.52 -20.32 4.23
C GLU A 97 -7.30 -19.68 5.61
N GLY A 98 -8.36 -19.24 6.25
CA GLY A 98 -8.39 -18.63 7.55
C GLY A 98 -9.61 -19.06 8.37
N LYS A 99 -9.65 -18.65 9.64
CA LYS A 99 -10.81 -18.93 10.51
C LYS A 99 -12.04 -18.10 10.15
N LYS A 100 -11.82 -16.97 9.53
CA LYS A 100 -12.84 -16.00 9.13
C LYS A 100 -12.56 -15.46 7.73
N ARG A 101 -13.55 -14.78 7.18
CA ARG A 101 -13.48 -14.14 5.88
C ARG A 101 -12.36 -13.10 5.83
N SER A 102 -11.46 -13.23 4.86
CA SER A 102 -10.36 -12.30 4.68
C SER A 102 -10.82 -10.96 4.07
N GLN A 103 -10.01 -9.93 4.25
CA GLN A 103 -10.23 -8.63 3.59
C GLN A 103 -10.21 -8.73 2.06
N ILE A 104 -9.49 -9.71 1.50
CA ILE A 104 -9.45 -9.91 0.05
C ILE A 104 -10.80 -10.43 -0.44
N GLU A 105 -11.40 -11.40 0.28
CA GLU A 105 -12.73 -11.91 -0.05
C GLU A 105 -13.81 -10.83 0.11
N GLU A 106 -13.72 -9.99 1.16
CA GLU A 106 -14.61 -8.85 1.32
C GLU A 106 -14.52 -7.90 0.12
N TYR A 107 -13.29 -7.57 -0.30
CA TYR A 107 -13.05 -6.73 -1.46
C TYR A 107 -13.67 -7.32 -2.73
N LEU A 108 -13.40 -8.60 -3.02
CA LEU A 108 -13.89 -9.30 -4.22
C LEU A 108 -15.41 -9.31 -4.31
N ASP A 109 -16.10 -9.45 -3.17
CA ASP A 109 -17.56 -9.44 -3.14
C ASP A 109 -18.13 -8.04 -3.37
N PHE A 110 -17.56 -7.01 -2.73
CA PHE A 110 -18.06 -5.64 -2.89
C PHE A 110 -17.70 -5.03 -4.25
N TYR A 111 -16.53 -5.38 -4.80
CA TYR A 111 -16.08 -4.93 -6.11
C TYR A 111 -16.63 -5.77 -7.26
N GLU A 112 -17.19 -6.95 -6.94
CA GLU A 112 -17.71 -7.95 -7.89
C GLU A 112 -16.62 -8.52 -8.82
N GLY A 113 -15.40 -8.68 -8.30
CA GLY A 113 -14.28 -9.27 -9.03
C GLY A 113 -12.90 -8.75 -8.64
N PRO A 114 -11.85 -9.15 -9.38
CA PRO A 114 -10.48 -8.68 -9.20
C PRO A 114 -10.34 -7.18 -9.48
N GLY A 115 -9.44 -6.52 -8.76
CA GLY A 115 -9.17 -5.11 -8.99
C GLY A 115 -8.09 -4.53 -8.09
N VAL A 116 -7.86 -3.22 -8.20
CA VAL A 116 -6.86 -2.51 -7.39
C VAL A 116 -7.36 -2.33 -5.97
N GLN A 117 -6.64 -2.92 -5.00
CA GLN A 117 -6.93 -2.79 -3.58
C GLN A 117 -6.48 -1.41 -3.07
N HIS A 118 -5.21 -1.05 -3.31
CA HIS A 118 -4.71 0.26 -2.92
C HIS A 118 -3.64 0.80 -3.86
N ILE A 119 -3.44 2.10 -3.78
CA ILE A 119 -2.41 2.83 -4.51
C ILE A 119 -1.50 3.50 -3.48
N ALA A 120 -0.22 3.13 -3.48
CA ALA A 120 0.79 3.76 -2.64
C ALA A 120 1.35 5.01 -3.32
N VAL A 121 1.32 6.13 -2.61
CA VAL A 121 1.82 7.42 -3.09
C VAL A 121 2.99 7.87 -2.25
N ALA A 122 4.11 8.14 -2.91
CA ALA A 122 5.37 8.52 -2.28
C ALA A 122 5.36 9.97 -1.77
N THR A 123 6.07 10.18 -0.65
CA THR A 123 6.40 11.51 -0.13
C THR A 123 7.84 11.52 0.40
N ASP A 124 8.45 12.71 0.52
CA ASP A 124 9.75 12.90 1.16
C ASP A 124 9.63 13.29 2.65
N ASP A 125 8.44 13.65 3.12
CA ASP A 125 8.17 14.07 4.50
C ASP A 125 6.77 13.57 4.91
N ILE A 126 6.73 12.33 5.41
CA ILE A 126 5.48 11.68 5.76
C ILE A 126 4.79 12.35 6.96
N LEU A 127 5.56 12.90 7.92
CA LEU A 127 5.00 13.60 9.07
C LEU A 127 4.20 14.82 8.63
N LYS A 128 4.78 15.65 7.78
CA LYS A 128 4.12 16.83 7.20
C LYS A 128 2.94 16.43 6.31
N THR A 129 3.14 15.48 5.41
CA THR A 129 2.11 15.03 4.45
C THR A 129 0.89 14.49 5.18
N VAL A 130 1.07 13.57 6.14
CA VAL A 130 -0.04 12.96 6.88
C VAL A 130 -0.74 13.98 7.76
N SER A 131 0.00 14.87 8.43
CA SER A 131 -0.60 15.95 9.22
C SER A 131 -1.48 16.86 8.36
N GLN A 132 -1.04 17.24 7.17
CA GLN A 132 -1.82 18.06 6.25
C GLN A 132 -3.05 17.32 5.70
N LEU A 133 -2.91 16.03 5.35
CA LEU A 133 -4.05 15.24 4.87
C LEU A 133 -5.11 15.08 5.97
N LYS A 134 -4.70 14.77 7.21
CA LYS A 134 -5.61 14.70 8.37
C LYS A 134 -6.32 16.05 8.63
N SER A 135 -5.60 17.16 8.54
CA SER A 135 -6.19 18.50 8.73
C SER A 135 -7.23 18.86 7.66
N LYS A 136 -7.17 18.20 6.50
CA LYS A 136 -8.14 18.34 5.39
C LYS A 136 -9.26 17.30 5.43
N GLY A 137 -9.34 16.49 6.50
CA GLY A 137 -10.41 15.52 6.69
C GLY A 137 -10.15 14.13 6.09
N VAL A 138 -8.93 13.83 5.63
CA VAL A 138 -8.60 12.46 5.19
C VAL A 138 -8.57 11.54 6.42
N GLU A 139 -9.38 10.50 6.39
CA GLU A 139 -9.42 9.48 7.42
C GLU A 139 -8.44 8.35 7.13
N PHE A 140 -7.73 7.92 8.18
CA PHE A 140 -6.78 6.80 8.12
C PHE A 140 -7.29 5.62 8.95
N LEU A 141 -6.75 4.44 8.67
CA LEU A 141 -6.97 3.24 9.48
C LEU A 141 -6.52 3.48 10.93
N SER A 142 -6.98 2.65 11.84
CA SER A 142 -6.65 2.77 13.25
C SER A 142 -5.16 2.65 13.52
N THR A 143 -4.65 3.52 14.40
CA THR A 143 -3.25 3.50 14.85
C THR A 143 -2.89 2.11 15.41
N PRO A 144 -1.70 1.57 15.08
CA PRO A 144 -1.16 0.38 15.71
C PRO A 144 -1.10 0.51 17.24
N PRO A 145 -1.17 -0.60 18.00
CA PRO A 145 -1.08 -0.56 19.45
C PRO A 145 0.33 -0.16 19.93
N GLU A 146 0.43 0.20 21.19
CA GLU A 146 1.69 0.63 21.84
C GLU A 146 2.82 -0.39 21.67
N GLU A 147 2.48 -1.68 21.78
CA GLU A 147 3.42 -2.81 21.67
C GLU A 147 4.09 -2.86 20.29
N TYR A 148 3.39 -2.43 19.26
CA TYR A 148 3.95 -2.33 17.91
C TYR A 148 5.15 -1.36 17.89
N TYR A 149 5.00 -0.15 18.46
CA TYR A 149 6.06 0.86 18.47
C TYR A 149 7.22 0.49 19.41
N LYS A 150 6.96 -0.24 20.48
CA LYS A 150 8.01 -0.78 21.36
C LYS A 150 8.91 -1.80 20.66
N ALA A 151 8.39 -2.51 19.66
CA ALA A 151 9.15 -3.48 18.88
C ALA A 151 9.98 -2.86 17.74
N VAL A 152 9.69 -1.63 17.34
CA VAL A 152 10.36 -0.95 16.20
C VAL A 152 11.87 -0.82 16.38
N PRO A 153 12.43 -0.39 17.54
CA PRO A 153 13.88 -0.30 17.70
C PRO A 153 14.60 -1.61 17.41
N GLY A 154 14.09 -2.74 17.90
CA GLY A 154 14.69 -4.05 17.64
C GLY A 154 14.70 -4.43 16.16
N ARG A 155 13.62 -4.09 15.42
CA ARG A 155 13.55 -4.32 13.97
C ARG A 155 14.54 -3.47 13.18
N LEU A 156 14.74 -2.22 13.57
CA LEU A 156 15.74 -1.34 12.95
C LEU A 156 17.16 -1.81 13.26
N GLU A 157 17.42 -2.23 14.51
CA GLU A 157 18.73 -2.75 14.96
C GLU A 157 19.12 -4.03 14.19
N GLU A 158 18.17 -4.93 13.90
CA GLU A 158 18.39 -6.14 13.12
C GLU A 158 19.07 -5.87 11.78
N PHE A 159 18.73 -4.75 11.13
CA PHE A 159 19.28 -4.31 9.86
C PHE A 159 20.31 -3.17 10.00
N SER A 160 20.71 -2.82 11.22
CA SER A 160 21.68 -1.74 11.50
C SER A 160 21.26 -0.38 10.95
N HIS A 161 19.97 -0.04 11.01
CA HIS A 161 19.44 1.25 10.59
C HIS A 161 19.06 2.14 11.79
N GLU A 162 19.22 3.45 11.61
CA GLU A 162 18.78 4.46 12.55
C GLU A 162 17.61 5.25 11.98
N LEU A 163 16.56 5.40 12.78
CA LEU A 163 15.40 6.21 12.44
C LEU A 163 15.76 7.70 12.55
N ARG A 164 15.51 8.45 11.49
CA ARG A 164 15.75 9.92 11.47
C ARG A 164 14.57 10.70 12.05
N GLU A 165 13.39 10.16 11.87
CA GLU A 165 12.14 10.77 12.33
C GLU A 165 11.91 10.49 13.81
N ASP A 166 11.22 11.40 14.47
CA ASP A 166 10.81 11.26 15.87
C ASP A 166 9.72 10.18 15.99
N ILE A 167 10.03 9.07 16.66
CA ILE A 167 9.14 7.93 16.83
C ILE A 167 7.83 8.31 17.53
N GLU A 168 7.85 9.24 18.47
CA GLU A 168 6.64 9.68 19.17
C GLU A 168 5.72 10.48 18.24
N LYS A 169 6.26 11.24 17.29
CA LYS A 169 5.47 11.90 16.26
C LYS A 169 4.89 10.92 15.25
N LEU A 170 5.67 9.92 14.83
CA LEU A 170 5.19 8.84 13.95
C LEU A 170 4.02 8.10 14.61
N LYS A 171 4.18 7.71 15.87
CA LYS A 171 3.17 7.05 16.68
C LYS A 171 1.91 7.92 16.85
N ALA A 172 2.06 9.20 17.16
CA ALA A 172 0.93 10.13 17.32
C ALA A 172 0.10 10.26 16.03
N LEU A 173 0.72 10.10 14.87
CA LEU A 173 0.06 10.09 13.58
C LEU A 173 -0.41 8.69 13.13
N GLY A 174 -0.01 7.61 13.81
CA GLY A 174 -0.33 6.24 13.44
C GLY A 174 0.51 5.70 12.28
N ILE A 175 1.69 6.29 12.03
CA ILE A 175 2.58 5.89 10.94
C ILE A 175 3.35 4.64 11.35
N MET A 176 3.34 3.63 10.49
CA MET A 176 4.07 2.37 10.67
C MET A 176 5.49 2.48 10.13
N ILE A 177 6.38 1.68 10.69
CA ILE A 177 7.81 1.68 10.42
C ILE A 177 8.25 0.24 10.15
N ASP A 178 8.96 0.00 9.05
CA ASP A 178 9.60 -1.28 8.78
C ASP A 178 10.97 -1.09 8.16
N ALA A 179 11.80 -2.13 8.15
CA ALA A 179 13.16 -2.10 7.62
C ALA A 179 13.46 -3.35 6.79
N ASP A 180 14.38 -3.20 5.86
CA ASP A 180 15.01 -4.27 5.10
C ASP A 180 16.53 -4.04 5.04
N GLU A 181 17.26 -4.85 4.29
CA GLU A 181 18.73 -4.74 4.16
C GLU A 181 19.18 -3.39 3.61
N GLU A 182 18.37 -2.74 2.78
CA GLU A 182 18.73 -1.50 2.08
C GLU A 182 18.33 -0.23 2.83
N GLY A 183 17.44 -0.33 3.82
CA GLY A 183 16.99 0.84 4.57
C GLY A 183 15.71 0.60 5.36
N TYR A 184 15.01 1.70 5.64
CA TYR A 184 13.70 1.63 6.28
C TYR A 184 12.63 2.35 5.45
N LEU A 185 11.38 2.04 5.73
CA LEU A 185 10.22 2.70 5.15
C LEU A 185 9.21 3.10 6.23
N LEU A 186 8.47 4.14 5.93
CA LEU A 186 7.37 4.65 6.75
C LEU A 186 6.10 4.60 5.92
N GLN A 187 5.01 4.09 6.48
CA GLN A 187 3.76 3.92 5.75
C GLN A 187 2.52 4.09 6.63
N ILE A 188 1.45 4.57 6.03
CA ILE A 188 0.13 4.67 6.65
C ILE A 188 -0.96 4.52 5.58
N PHE A 189 -2.10 3.96 5.95
CA PHE A 189 -3.18 3.63 5.02
C PHE A 189 -4.45 4.42 5.36
N THR A 190 -5.10 4.96 4.33
CA THR A 190 -6.42 5.59 4.50
C THR A 190 -7.49 4.54 4.76
N LYS A 191 -8.62 4.95 5.31
CA LYS A 191 -9.84 4.17 5.15
C LYS A 191 -10.21 4.08 3.66
N PRO A 192 -11.06 3.11 3.26
CA PRO A 192 -11.61 3.10 1.91
C PRO A 192 -12.19 4.46 1.54
N VAL A 193 -11.95 4.91 0.30
CA VAL A 193 -12.32 6.25 -0.17
C VAL A 193 -13.64 6.28 -0.92
N GLU A 194 -14.22 5.12 -1.18
CA GLU A 194 -15.53 4.93 -1.79
C GLU A 194 -16.57 4.59 -0.73
N ASP A 195 -17.84 4.50 -1.13
CA ASP A 195 -18.97 4.07 -0.29
C ASP A 195 -18.93 2.57 0.09
N ARG A 196 -17.97 1.82 -0.46
CA ARG A 196 -17.73 0.40 -0.28
C ARG A 196 -16.32 0.15 0.28
N PRO A 197 -16.08 -0.96 0.99
CA PRO A 197 -14.75 -1.31 1.51
C PRO A 197 -13.85 -1.87 0.40
N THR A 198 -13.54 -1.06 -0.61
CA THR A 198 -12.75 -1.42 -1.77
C THR A 198 -11.44 -0.65 -1.80
N ILE A 199 -11.29 0.33 -2.71
CA ILE A 199 -10.04 1.04 -2.90
C ILE A 199 -9.68 1.97 -1.72
N PHE A 200 -8.40 1.97 -1.34
CA PHE A 200 -7.82 2.92 -0.40
C PHE A 200 -6.44 3.40 -0.87
N PHE A 201 -5.83 4.34 -0.16
CA PHE A 201 -4.51 4.85 -0.46
C PHE A 201 -3.52 4.53 0.65
N GLU A 202 -2.28 4.33 0.25
CA GLU A 202 -1.11 4.29 1.13
C GLU A 202 -0.30 5.57 0.93
N ILE A 203 0.20 6.16 2.01
CA ILE A 203 1.24 7.18 1.97
C ILE A 203 2.53 6.51 2.42
N ILE A 204 3.55 6.57 1.58
CA ILE A 204 4.83 5.90 1.82
C ILE A 204 6.02 6.86 1.70
N GLN A 205 6.96 6.76 2.65
CA GLN A 205 8.28 7.37 2.55
C GLN A 205 9.33 6.28 2.65
N ARG A 206 10.26 6.25 1.69
CA ARG A 206 11.35 5.29 1.64
C ARG A 206 12.68 5.96 1.99
N MET A 207 13.39 5.37 2.92
CA MET A 207 14.74 5.77 3.32
C MET A 207 15.72 4.64 2.95
N GLY A 208 15.74 4.31 1.66
CA GLY A 208 16.58 3.24 1.10
C GLY A 208 15.85 1.93 0.86
N ALA A 209 14.90 1.57 1.71
CA ALA A 209 14.16 0.30 1.64
C ALA A 209 13.52 0.05 0.26
N LYS A 210 13.64 -1.18 -0.21
CA LYS A 210 13.03 -1.67 -1.46
C LYS A 210 11.82 -2.57 -1.24
N GLY A 211 11.68 -3.10 -0.03
CA GLY A 211 10.59 -3.98 0.38
C GLY A 211 9.22 -3.29 0.46
N PHE A 212 8.24 -4.00 1.02
CA PHE A 212 6.84 -3.59 1.11
C PHE A 212 6.32 -3.54 2.56
N GLY A 213 7.21 -3.49 3.54
CA GLY A 213 6.81 -3.45 4.92
C GLY A 213 6.28 -4.79 5.44
N ALA A 214 7.00 -5.89 5.18
CA ALA A 214 6.61 -7.23 5.62
C ALA A 214 6.32 -7.30 7.13
N GLY A 215 7.13 -6.61 7.95
CA GLY A 215 6.92 -6.47 9.38
C GLY A 215 5.66 -5.67 9.77
N ASN A 216 5.08 -4.94 8.83
CA ASN A 216 3.85 -4.17 9.02
C ASN A 216 2.57 -4.91 8.57
N PHE A 217 2.68 -6.01 7.82
CA PHE A 217 1.51 -6.72 7.28
C PHE A 217 0.52 -7.12 8.37
N LYS A 218 1.02 -7.69 9.46
CA LYS A 218 0.16 -8.07 10.58
C LYS A 218 -0.60 -6.87 11.16
N ALA A 219 0.08 -5.75 11.41
CA ALA A 219 -0.54 -4.54 11.97
C ALA A 219 -1.57 -3.92 11.00
N LEU A 220 -1.29 -3.93 9.69
CA LEU A 220 -2.23 -3.51 8.67
C LEU A 220 -3.48 -4.41 8.67
N PHE A 221 -3.30 -5.72 8.66
CA PHE A 221 -4.41 -6.68 8.64
C PHE A 221 -5.30 -6.56 9.86
N GLU A 222 -4.70 -6.51 11.05
CA GLU A 222 -5.46 -6.29 12.28
C GLU A 222 -6.23 -4.96 12.26
N SER A 223 -5.68 -3.93 11.59
CA SER A 223 -6.39 -2.65 11.42
C SER A 223 -7.59 -2.79 10.48
N ILE A 224 -7.45 -3.51 9.38
CA ILE A 224 -8.55 -3.75 8.44
C ILE A 224 -9.61 -4.67 9.07
N GLU A 225 -9.20 -5.72 9.78
CA GLU A 225 -10.12 -6.62 10.50
C GLU A 225 -10.93 -5.86 11.57
N ARG A 226 -10.34 -4.88 12.26
CA ARG A 226 -11.10 -3.99 13.15
C ARG A 226 -12.17 -3.17 12.41
N GLU A 227 -11.89 -2.73 11.20
CA GLU A 227 -12.90 -2.04 10.38
C GLU A 227 -13.97 -3.02 9.85
N GLN A 228 -13.59 -4.25 9.46
CA GLN A 228 -14.54 -5.31 9.10
C GLN A 228 -15.48 -5.64 10.28
N ALA A 229 -14.91 -5.78 11.48
CA ALA A 229 -15.72 -6.05 12.69
C ALA A 229 -16.74 -4.92 12.97
N LYS A 230 -16.36 -3.64 12.78
CA LYS A 230 -17.30 -2.51 12.92
C LYS A 230 -18.43 -2.55 11.88
N ARG A 231 -18.16 -3.06 10.69
CA ARG A 231 -19.16 -3.24 9.63
C ARG A 231 -19.97 -4.53 9.78
N GLY A 232 -19.54 -5.47 10.63
CA GLY A 232 -20.15 -6.79 10.79
C GLY A 232 -19.83 -7.76 9.64
N THR A 233 -18.69 -7.58 8.97
CA THR A 233 -18.25 -8.39 7.81
C THR A 233 -17.06 -9.30 8.12
N LEU A 234 -16.52 -9.27 9.36
CA LEU A 234 -15.44 -10.15 9.85
C LEU A 234 -15.96 -11.51 10.27
#